data_cb74c0a6ff67a5d45a5534c18c75db11
#
_entry.id   cb74c0a6ff67a5d45a5534c18c75db11
#
_cell.length_a   1.000
_cell.length_b   1.000
_cell.length_c   1.000
_cell.angle_alpha   90.00
_cell.angle_beta   90.00
_cell.angle_gamma   90.00
#
_symmetry.space_group_name_H-M   'P 1'
#
loop_
_entity.id
_entity.type
_entity.pdbx_description
1 polymer ?
#
loop_
_entity_poly.entity_id
_entity_poly.type
_entity_poly.pdbx_seq_one_letter_code
_entity_poly.pdbx_strand_id
1 'polypeptide(L)'
;MEGAIYTGILIGLVIGSAIGGLILWGLAKGVGKIENANYLNSFLVCLVSSIVYFAIWLIVGFTVLMELGLAGILVANIVLLSILYVSFGKVFWKCEWMESVKANAVWIILYSLLNAVMFGG
;
A
#
# COMPACT_ATOMS: atom_id res chain seq x y z
N MET A 1 -18.54 -18.53 10.93
CA MET A 1 -18.38 -18.07 9.54
C MET A 1 -17.75 -16.69 9.46
N GLU A 2 -18.33 -15.71 10.12
CA GLU A 2 -17.76 -14.34 10.13
C GLU A 2 -16.35 -14.29 10.71
N GLY A 3 -16.08 -15.01 11.79
CA GLY A 3 -14.76 -15.07 12.39
C GLY A 3 -13.69 -15.63 11.46
N ALA A 4 -14.05 -16.63 10.65
CA ALA A 4 -13.13 -17.21 9.67
C ALA A 4 -12.78 -16.21 8.56
N ILE A 5 -13.75 -15.41 8.12
CA ILE A 5 -13.52 -14.37 7.11
C ILE A 5 -12.57 -13.29 7.64
N TYR A 6 -12.81 -12.79 8.84
CA TYR A 6 -11.94 -11.79 9.47
C TYR A 6 -10.53 -12.32 9.72
N THR A 7 -10.42 -13.56 10.17
CA THR A 7 -9.12 -14.23 10.37
C THR A 7 -8.37 -14.35 9.04
N GLY A 8 -9.07 -14.72 7.96
CA GLY A 8 -8.49 -14.81 6.63
C GLY A 8 -7.98 -13.47 6.13
N ILE A 9 -8.74 -12.40 6.34
CA ILE A 9 -8.36 -11.04 5.95
C ILE A 9 -7.11 -10.62 6.74
N LEU A 10 -7.08 -10.85 8.05
CA LEU A 10 -5.94 -10.49 8.89
C LEU A 10 -4.67 -11.24 8.48
N ILE A 11 -4.78 -12.55 8.26
CA ILE A 11 -3.67 -13.38 7.80
C ILE A 11 -3.17 -12.89 6.44
N GLY A 12 -4.09 -12.60 5.52
CA GLY A 12 -3.76 -12.07 4.20
C GLY A 12 -3.04 -10.73 4.28
N LEU A 13 -3.49 -9.82 5.15
CA LEU A 13 -2.84 -8.54 5.38
C LEU A 13 -1.43 -8.70 5.92
N VAL A 14 -1.24 -9.57 6.91
CA VAL A 14 0.08 -9.81 7.52
C VAL A 14 1.04 -10.44 6.51
N ILE A 15 0.61 -11.48 5.80
CA ILE A 15 1.44 -12.16 4.80
C ILE A 15 1.75 -11.21 3.64
N GLY A 16 0.74 -10.52 3.13
CA GLY A 16 0.90 -9.53 2.06
C GLY A 16 1.84 -8.41 2.46
N SER A 17 1.73 -7.93 3.69
CA SER A 17 2.62 -6.89 4.23
C SER A 17 4.04 -7.40 4.42
N ALA A 18 4.21 -8.67 4.79
CA ALA A 18 5.53 -9.27 4.93
C ALA A 18 6.25 -9.31 3.58
N ILE A 19 5.56 -9.75 2.54
CA ILE A 19 6.10 -9.80 1.17
C ILE A 19 6.29 -8.38 0.64
N GLY A 20 5.27 -7.54 0.76
CA GLY A 20 5.31 -6.16 0.31
C GLY A 20 6.37 -5.34 1.03
N GLY A 21 6.54 -5.57 2.33
CA GLY A 21 7.59 -4.93 3.12
C GLY A 21 8.98 -5.29 2.65
N LEU A 22 9.20 -6.54 2.25
CA LEU A 22 10.48 -6.97 1.70
C LEU A 22 10.80 -6.24 0.40
N ILE A 23 9.82 -6.16 -0.50
CA ILE A 23 9.96 -5.45 -1.77
C ILE A 23 10.17 -3.95 -1.52
N LEU A 24 9.36 -3.37 -0.65
CA LEU A 24 9.41 -1.95 -0.32
C LEU A 24 10.75 -1.57 0.34
N TRP A 25 11.27 -2.44 1.20
CA TRP A 25 12.58 -2.26 1.79
C TRP A 25 13.68 -2.21 0.71
N GLY A 26 13.65 -3.14 -0.24
CA GLY A 26 14.56 -3.14 -1.38
C GLY A 26 14.46 -1.85 -2.20
N LEU A 27 13.25 -1.38 -2.47
CA LEU A 27 13.02 -0.13 -3.19
C LEU A 27 13.50 1.09 -2.40
N ALA A 28 13.24 1.12 -1.09
CA ALA A 28 13.69 2.21 -0.24
C ALA A 28 15.21 2.33 -0.23
N LYS A 29 15.91 1.22 -0.13
CA LYS A 29 17.37 1.18 -0.14
C LYS A 29 17.94 1.46 -1.55
N GLY A 30 17.38 0.84 -2.57
CA GLY A 30 17.90 0.89 -3.94
C GLY A 30 17.50 2.13 -4.72
N VAL A 31 16.23 2.48 -4.69
CA VAL A 31 15.67 3.61 -5.46
C VAL A 31 15.68 4.91 -4.66
N GLY A 32 15.15 4.85 -3.44
CA GLY A 32 15.03 6.03 -2.58
C GLY A 32 16.33 6.39 -1.87
N LYS A 33 17.27 5.46 -1.78
CA LYS A 33 18.54 5.62 -1.07
C LYS A 33 18.34 6.09 0.38
N ILE A 34 17.36 5.52 1.05
CA ILE A 34 16.98 5.88 2.42
C ILE A 34 17.86 5.08 3.38
N GLU A 35 18.71 5.79 4.12
CA GLU A 35 19.65 5.16 5.06
C GLU A 35 18.95 4.46 6.21
N ASN A 36 17.88 5.06 6.72
CA ASN A 36 17.12 4.54 7.86
C ASN A 36 16.16 3.40 7.49
N ALA A 37 16.04 3.07 6.22
CA ALA A 37 15.13 2.02 5.78
C ALA A 37 15.65 0.66 6.24
N ASN A 38 14.79 -0.08 6.95
CA ASN A 38 15.03 -1.47 7.31
C ASN A 38 13.77 -2.27 7.06
N TYR A 39 13.88 -3.60 7.18
CA TYR A 39 12.74 -4.48 6.90
C TYR A 39 11.55 -4.16 7.82
N LEU A 40 11.79 -3.97 9.11
CA LEU A 40 10.72 -3.72 10.07
C LEU A 40 9.96 -2.43 9.74
N ASN A 41 10.68 -1.35 9.47
CA ASN A 41 10.04 -0.08 9.11
C ASN A 41 9.25 -0.20 7.80
N SER A 42 9.81 -0.87 6.81
CA SER A 42 9.13 -1.10 5.53
C SER A 42 7.90 -1.98 5.69
N PHE A 43 7.99 -3.02 6.51
CA PHE A 43 6.86 -3.86 6.88
C PHE A 43 5.75 -3.04 7.53
N LEU A 44 6.10 -2.16 8.46
CA LEU A 44 5.13 -1.30 9.15
C LEU A 44 4.48 -0.30 8.19
N VAL A 45 5.24 0.29 7.27
CA VAL A 45 4.69 1.17 6.24
C VAL A 45 3.62 0.42 5.43
N CYS A 46 3.94 -0.77 4.97
CA CYS A 46 3.03 -1.58 4.19
C CYS A 46 1.79 -1.99 4.99
N LEU A 47 2.00 -2.49 6.21
CA LEU A 47 0.92 -2.96 7.08
C LEU A 47 -0.03 -1.83 7.47
N VAL A 48 0.50 -0.73 7.98
CA VAL A 48 -0.31 0.42 8.43
C VAL A 48 -1.05 1.03 7.25
N SER A 49 -0.38 1.21 6.11
CA SER A 49 -1.00 1.74 4.90
C SER A 49 -2.13 0.84 4.42
N SER A 50 -1.94 -0.47 4.45
CA SER A 50 -2.97 -1.44 4.04
C SER A 50 -4.18 -1.41 4.96
N ILE A 51 -3.97 -1.31 6.27
CA ILE A 51 -5.07 -1.23 7.24
C ILE A 51 -5.87 0.04 7.03
N VAL A 52 -5.21 1.18 6.90
CA VAL A 52 -5.87 2.47 6.69
C VAL A 52 -6.61 2.49 5.34
N TYR A 53 -5.99 1.97 4.30
CA TYR A 53 -6.59 1.84 2.97
C TYR A 53 -7.89 1.03 3.03
N PHE A 54 -7.85 -0.12 3.68
CA PHE A 54 -9.03 -0.98 3.83
C PHE A 54 -10.13 -0.27 4.64
N ALA A 55 -9.76 0.42 5.72
CA ALA A 55 -10.70 1.17 6.55
C ALA A 55 -11.39 2.29 5.75
N ILE A 56 -10.64 3.02 4.93
CA ILE A 56 -11.18 4.09 4.09
C ILE A 56 -12.22 3.52 3.12
N TRP A 57 -11.91 2.40 2.46
CA TRP A 57 -12.85 1.79 1.54
C TRP A 57 -14.11 1.27 2.23
N LEU A 58 -14.00 0.77 3.46
CA LEU A 58 -15.18 0.37 4.24
C LEU A 58 -16.07 1.57 4.58
N ILE A 59 -15.46 2.71 4.90
CA ILE A 59 -16.20 3.94 5.24
C ILE A 59 -16.87 4.54 4.00
N VAL A 60 -16.13 4.63 2.91
CA VAL A 60 -16.63 5.18 1.65
C VAL A 60 -17.74 4.30 1.03
N GLY A 61 -17.55 2.98 1.17
CA GLY A 61 -18.51 2.00 0.72
C GLY A 61 -18.34 1.58 -0.74
N PHE A 62 -18.79 0.38 -1.01
CA PHE A 62 -18.67 -0.22 -2.34
C PHE A 62 -19.54 0.49 -3.39
N THR A 63 -20.60 1.16 -2.96
CA THR A 63 -21.50 1.90 -3.87
C THR A 63 -20.74 2.98 -4.64
N VAL A 64 -19.91 3.76 -3.95
CA VAL A 64 -19.10 4.81 -4.58
C VAL A 64 -18.08 4.19 -5.54
N LEU A 65 -17.47 3.06 -5.12
CA LEU A 65 -16.54 2.32 -5.97
C LEU A 65 -17.18 1.91 -7.30
N MET A 66 -18.40 1.38 -7.25
CA MET A 66 -19.09 0.92 -8.44
C MET A 66 -19.46 2.06 -9.38
N GLU A 67 -19.78 3.23 -8.83
CA GLU A 67 -20.12 4.42 -9.63
C GLU A 67 -18.90 5.00 -10.36
N LEU A 68 -17.71 4.85 -9.80
CA LEU A 68 -16.48 5.37 -10.40
C LEU A 68 -16.07 4.63 -11.67
N GLY A 69 -16.46 3.37 -11.79
CA GLY A 69 -15.99 2.52 -12.89
C GLY A 69 -14.55 2.11 -12.71
N LEU A 70 -14.03 1.27 -13.61
CA LEU A 70 -12.67 0.70 -13.49
C LEU A 70 -11.59 1.79 -13.52
N ALA A 71 -11.67 2.72 -14.46
CA ALA A 71 -10.69 3.80 -14.58
C ALA A 71 -10.68 4.70 -13.34
N GLY A 72 -11.86 5.06 -12.84
CA GLY A 72 -12.00 5.87 -11.62
C GLY A 72 -11.44 5.16 -10.39
N ILE A 73 -11.68 3.86 -10.27
CA ILE A 73 -11.15 3.05 -9.17
C ILE A 73 -9.63 3.02 -9.22
N LEU A 74 -9.04 2.82 -10.40
CA LEU A 74 -7.58 2.80 -10.55
C LEU A 74 -6.95 4.13 -10.16
N VAL A 75 -7.52 5.25 -10.64
CA VAL A 75 -7.03 6.59 -10.30
C VAL A 75 -7.14 6.84 -8.78
N ALA A 76 -8.30 6.52 -8.21
CA ALA A 76 -8.52 6.68 -6.76
C ALA A 76 -7.53 5.85 -5.94
N ASN A 77 -7.28 4.61 -6.36
CA ASN A 77 -6.30 3.74 -5.70
C ASN A 77 -4.90 4.33 -5.76
N ILE A 78 -4.46 4.80 -6.92
CA ILE A 78 -3.13 5.39 -7.09
C ILE A 78 -2.97 6.62 -6.18
N VAL A 79 -3.96 7.51 -6.18
CA VAL A 79 -3.91 8.73 -5.34
C VAL A 79 -3.87 8.37 -3.86
N LEU A 80 -4.78 7.48 -3.43
CA LEU A 80 -4.88 7.09 -2.02
C LEU A 80 -3.61 6.37 -1.55
N LEU A 81 -3.12 5.41 -2.33
CA LEU A 81 -1.90 4.69 -2.01
C LEU A 81 -0.70 5.62 -1.97
N SER A 82 -0.62 6.58 -2.89
CA SER A 82 0.46 7.56 -2.90
C SER A 82 0.49 8.37 -1.61
N ILE A 83 -0.65 8.88 -1.18
CA ILE A 83 -0.75 9.65 0.05
C ILE A 83 -0.34 8.80 1.26
N LEU A 84 -0.89 7.59 1.37
CA LEU A 84 -0.64 6.71 2.52
C LEU A 84 0.82 6.26 2.59
N TYR A 85 1.34 5.68 1.50
CA TYR A 85 2.69 5.12 1.51
C TYR A 85 3.75 6.21 1.64
N VAL A 86 3.60 7.33 0.96
CA VAL A 86 4.56 8.43 1.06
C VAL A 86 4.57 9.03 2.47
N SER A 87 3.39 9.28 3.03
CA SER A 87 3.28 9.86 4.38
C SER A 87 3.83 8.94 5.45
N PHE A 88 3.42 7.67 5.44
CA PHE A 88 3.91 6.70 6.42
C PHE A 88 5.38 6.37 6.20
N GLY A 89 5.82 6.30 4.95
CA GLY A 89 7.22 6.10 4.61
C GLY A 89 8.10 7.21 5.19
N LYS A 90 7.68 8.46 5.01
CA LYS A 90 8.42 9.58 5.60
C LYS A 90 8.55 9.44 7.12
N VAL A 91 7.46 9.07 7.79
CA VAL A 91 7.44 8.97 9.25
C VAL A 91 8.28 7.79 9.74
N PHE A 92 8.06 6.60 9.18
CA PHE A 92 8.71 5.38 9.65
C PHE A 92 10.17 5.29 9.25
N TRP A 93 10.53 5.76 8.04
CA TRP A 93 11.92 5.75 7.57
C TRP A 93 12.69 6.99 8.03
N LYS A 94 12.02 7.97 8.59
CA LYS A 94 12.63 9.24 9.02
C LYS A 94 13.45 9.88 7.91
N CYS A 95 12.84 9.97 6.73
CA CYS A 95 13.48 10.51 5.52
C CYS A 95 12.75 11.76 5.04
N GLU A 96 13.26 12.36 3.97
CA GLU A 96 12.63 13.50 3.34
C GLU A 96 11.47 13.05 2.44
N TRP A 97 10.53 13.96 2.16
CA TRP A 97 9.39 13.66 1.31
C TRP A 97 9.81 13.13 -0.06
N MET A 98 10.84 13.73 -0.66
CA MET A 98 11.31 13.32 -1.99
C MET A 98 11.85 11.89 -1.98
N GLU A 99 12.58 11.50 -0.94
CA GLU A 99 13.10 10.15 -0.80
C GLU A 99 11.96 9.14 -0.68
N SER A 100 10.96 9.45 0.14
CA SER A 100 9.78 8.61 0.29
C SER A 100 9.00 8.51 -1.02
N VAL A 101 8.84 9.61 -1.75
CA VAL A 101 8.17 9.61 -3.06
C VAL A 101 8.90 8.70 -4.04
N LYS A 102 10.21 8.79 -4.13
CA LYS A 102 11.01 7.96 -5.04
C LYS A 102 10.86 6.48 -4.74
N ALA A 103 10.99 6.12 -3.47
CA ALA A 103 10.87 4.72 -3.04
C ALA A 103 9.47 4.17 -3.32
N ASN A 104 8.44 4.94 -3.01
CA ASN A 104 7.06 4.49 -3.14
C ASN A 104 6.51 4.59 -4.55
N ALA A 105 7.07 5.44 -5.42
CA ALA A 105 6.57 5.59 -6.79
C ALA A 105 6.58 4.26 -7.54
N VAL A 106 7.70 3.55 -7.49
CA VAL A 106 7.84 2.25 -8.15
C VAL A 106 6.90 1.24 -7.51
N TRP A 107 6.82 1.21 -6.17
CA TRP A 107 5.95 0.31 -5.43
C TRP A 107 4.48 0.53 -5.79
N ILE A 108 4.02 1.78 -5.83
CA ILE A 108 2.64 2.13 -6.13
C ILE A 108 2.27 1.70 -7.54
N ILE A 109 3.16 1.94 -8.51
CA ILE A 109 2.94 1.52 -9.90
C ILE A 109 2.81 0.00 -9.98
N LEU A 110 3.72 -0.74 -9.37
CA LEU A 110 3.69 -2.21 -9.35
C LEU A 110 2.42 -2.73 -8.68
N TYR A 111 2.07 -2.16 -7.53
CA TYR A 111 0.89 -2.55 -6.77
C TYR A 111 -0.40 -2.29 -7.57
N SER A 112 -0.50 -1.13 -8.21
CA SER A 112 -1.66 -0.77 -9.02
C SER A 112 -1.80 -1.66 -10.25
N LEU A 113 -0.69 -1.97 -10.91
CA LEU A 113 -0.68 -2.88 -12.06
C LEU A 113 -1.12 -4.29 -11.63
N LEU A 114 -0.61 -4.76 -10.49
CA LEU A 114 -0.97 -6.08 -9.97
C LEU A 114 -2.47 -6.15 -9.66
N ASN A 115 -3.02 -5.12 -9.03
CA ASN A 115 -4.45 -5.06 -8.76
C ASN A 115 -5.28 -5.03 -10.05
N ALA A 116 -4.84 -4.28 -11.04
CA ALA A 116 -5.53 -4.21 -12.34
C ALA A 116 -5.57 -5.58 -13.03
N VAL A 117 -4.47 -6.32 -12.99
CA VAL A 117 -4.40 -7.67 -13.57
C VAL A 117 -5.31 -8.64 -12.81
N MET A 118 -5.30 -8.57 -11.48
CA MET A 118 -6.10 -9.49 -10.64
C MET A 118 -7.59 -9.23 -10.73
N PHE A 119 -8.00 -7.97 -10.80
CA PHE A 119 -9.41 -7.60 -10.75
C PHE A 119 -9.98 -7.13 -12.09
N GLY A 120 -9.14 -6.70 -12.99
CA GLY A 120 -9.56 -6.16 -14.29
C GLY A 120 -9.37 -7.11 -15.45
N GLY A 121 -8.61 -8.17 -15.22
CA GLY A 121 -8.36 -9.16 -16.24
C GLY A 121 -9.36 -10.28 -16.19
#